data_1dce3fee5ad9ecf2332064c42e132def
#
_entry.id   1dce3fee5ad9ecf2332064c42e132def
#
_cell.length_a   1.000
_cell.length_b   1.000
_cell.length_c   1.000
_cell.angle_alpha   90.00
_cell.angle_beta   90.00
_cell.angle_gamma   90.00
#
_symmetry.space_group_name_H-M   'P 1'
#
loop_
_entity.id
_entity.type
_entity.pdbx_description
1 polymer ?
#
loop_
_entity_poly.entity_id
_entity_poly.type
_entity_poly.pdbx_seq_one_letter_code
_entity_poly.pdbx_strand_id
1 'polypeptide(L)'
;MGVMENQDKEKKNQRQEMVSRSNVLIESKSSTSLFERKLLNIAIAKAVIEDGELIARVTTKDVKNYLHISGNSIYTRLRDASKETLGHVVSIEDEGKENFIMFNVVNKCEYRDGVFTTRFTKEMKPHIYNLKKDYTRMSLDVLCSFKSLFTTRIYEILRTQYYRFEKEASDEIIVPRPPKAPYSLSELKFTLNVVDANASKTVKRLVEQGRFDEAIEEIKDASFEDWRNFRRKVLEVAKKELEESNYSEIRFDYEPVKSGKGGKVTGIRFKVRKNLNCTHHSDLWRIRGDEMLEIIPDVLETKQPGIQEGLILEVADIFGNEPITIQDIKTLILAADQDVESIKKAFAMAKQQTYINNLVGWMKKCLEEKWYANEVLPQFKGRTVEESQMTLDLYQEYLDERESQTQS
;
A
#
# COMPACT_ATOMS: atom_id res chain seq x y z
N MET A 1 28.44 -9.03 30.62
CA MET A 1 27.83 -9.92 29.64
C MET A 1 26.33 -9.74 29.47
N GLY A 2 25.57 -9.24 30.43
CA GLY A 2 24.10 -9.13 30.33
C GLY A 2 23.53 -7.91 29.60
N VAL A 3 24.32 -6.93 29.20
CA VAL A 3 23.82 -5.69 28.52
C VAL A 3 23.82 -5.81 27.00
N MET A 4 24.66 -6.66 26.43
CA MET A 4 24.68 -6.91 24.97
C MET A 4 23.56 -7.85 24.51
N GLU A 5 23.12 -8.79 25.33
CA GLU A 5 22.01 -9.70 24.98
C GLU A 5 20.64 -9.03 24.93
N ASN A 6 20.42 -7.93 25.65
CA ASN A 6 19.14 -7.20 25.60
C ASN A 6 19.04 -6.29 24.38
N GLN A 7 20.15 -5.76 23.86
CA GLN A 7 20.13 -4.94 22.64
C GLN A 7 19.87 -5.76 21.37
N ASP A 8 20.28 -7.03 21.34
CA ASP A 8 20.01 -7.92 20.20
C ASP A 8 18.59 -8.51 20.23
N LYS A 9 17.95 -8.60 21.40
CA LYS A 9 16.54 -9.00 21.53
C LYS A 9 15.57 -7.88 21.16
N GLU A 10 15.90 -6.60 21.43
CA GLU A 10 15.11 -5.46 20.97
C GLU A 10 15.17 -5.24 19.44
N LYS A 11 16.28 -5.64 18.78
CA LYS A 11 16.38 -5.59 17.33
C LYS A 11 15.58 -6.66 16.59
N LYS A 12 15.18 -7.74 17.25
CA LYS A 12 14.44 -8.86 16.64
C LYS A 12 12.93 -8.68 16.56
N ASN A 13 12.38 -7.67 17.24
CA ASN A 13 10.91 -7.44 17.30
C ASN A 13 10.45 -6.13 16.66
N GLN A 14 11.26 -5.48 15.81
CA GLN A 14 10.76 -4.35 15.03
C GLN A 14 9.97 -4.86 13.83
N ARG A 15 8.66 -4.90 14.01
CA ARG A 15 7.69 -5.16 12.94
C ARG A 15 7.93 -4.15 11.83
N GLN A 16 8.25 -4.64 10.63
CA GLN A 16 8.46 -3.81 9.48
C GLN A 16 7.21 -3.03 9.13
N GLU A 17 7.28 -1.71 9.18
CA GLU A 17 6.16 -0.86 8.81
C GLU A 17 6.06 -0.76 7.28
N MET A 18 4.85 -0.92 6.77
CA MET A 18 4.56 -0.94 5.35
C MET A 18 3.77 0.28 4.93
N VAL A 19 4.12 0.83 3.78
CA VAL A 19 3.39 1.90 3.08
C VAL A 19 2.63 1.25 1.93
N SER A 20 1.32 1.36 1.93
CA SER A 20 0.45 0.89 0.84
C SER A 20 -0.13 2.06 0.08
N ARG A 21 0.01 2.08 -1.25
CA ARG A 21 -0.56 3.12 -2.12
C ARG A 21 -1.13 2.51 -3.39
N SER A 22 -2.24 3.06 -3.88
CA SER A 22 -2.77 2.69 -5.19
C SER A 22 -1.74 3.01 -6.28
N ASN A 23 -1.69 2.19 -7.33
CA ASN A 23 -0.74 2.40 -8.43
C ASN A 23 -1.01 3.74 -9.13
N VAL A 24 -2.26 4.15 -9.27
CA VAL A 24 -2.66 5.46 -9.81
C VAL A 24 -2.03 6.61 -9.02
N LEU A 25 -2.00 6.52 -7.68
CA LEU A 25 -1.35 7.53 -6.83
C LEU A 25 0.18 7.51 -7.00
N ILE A 26 0.79 6.35 -7.18
CA ILE A 26 2.24 6.23 -7.42
C ILE A 26 2.62 6.88 -8.75
N GLU A 27 1.83 6.67 -9.79
CA GLU A 27 2.07 7.18 -11.15
C GLU A 27 1.67 8.66 -11.30
N SER A 28 0.90 9.21 -10.36
CA SER A 28 0.49 10.61 -10.39
C SER A 28 1.68 11.56 -10.39
N LYS A 29 1.53 12.66 -11.11
CA LYS A 29 2.52 13.73 -11.23
C LYS A 29 2.35 14.67 -10.05
N SER A 30 3.35 14.75 -9.18
CA SER A 30 3.29 15.61 -8.01
C SER A 30 4.65 16.19 -7.70
N SER A 31 4.70 17.50 -7.44
CA SER A 31 5.91 18.19 -7.02
C SER A 31 6.02 18.12 -5.50
N THR A 32 6.99 17.36 -4.99
CA THR A 32 7.24 17.19 -3.56
C THR A 32 8.73 17.27 -3.28
N SER A 33 9.12 17.79 -2.12
CA SER A 33 10.49 17.65 -1.63
C SER A 33 10.75 16.22 -1.12
N LEU A 34 12.02 15.81 -1.05
CA LEU A 34 12.37 14.50 -0.50
C LEU A 34 11.91 14.35 0.96
N PHE A 35 12.05 15.42 1.75
CA PHE A 35 11.66 15.41 3.15
C PHE A 35 10.14 15.29 3.30
N GLU A 36 9.37 16.06 2.54
CA GLU A 36 7.92 15.98 2.50
C GLU A 36 7.45 14.57 2.12
N ARG A 37 8.03 13.98 1.07
CA ARG A 37 7.67 12.64 0.61
C ARG A 37 7.94 11.56 1.65
N LYS A 38 9.07 11.63 2.34
CA LYS A 38 9.39 10.73 3.45
C LYS A 38 8.43 10.92 4.62
N LEU A 39 8.13 12.16 4.99
CA LEU A 39 7.18 12.47 6.06
C LEU A 39 5.78 11.95 5.72
N LEU A 40 5.34 12.11 4.48
CA LEU A 40 4.07 11.58 3.99
C LEU A 40 4.05 10.04 4.04
N ASN A 41 5.15 9.38 3.67
CA ASN A 41 5.26 7.92 3.78
C ASN A 41 5.14 7.44 5.23
N ILE A 42 5.81 8.13 6.18
CA ILE A 42 5.69 7.83 7.61
C ILE A 42 4.23 8.02 8.06
N ALA A 43 3.59 9.11 7.65
CA ALA A 43 2.18 9.36 7.98
C ALA A 43 1.25 8.26 7.40
N ILE A 44 1.45 7.84 6.15
CA ILE A 44 0.64 6.77 5.54
C ILE A 44 0.82 5.44 6.29
N ALA A 45 2.05 5.09 6.67
CA ALA A 45 2.32 3.86 7.42
C ALA A 45 1.66 3.84 8.82
N LYS A 46 1.49 5.03 9.43
CA LYS A 46 0.89 5.22 10.76
C LYS A 46 -0.59 5.61 10.72
N ALA A 47 -1.21 5.65 9.53
CA ALA A 47 -2.58 6.10 9.38
C ALA A 47 -3.59 5.11 9.96
N VAL A 48 -4.50 5.60 10.78
CA VAL A 48 -5.60 4.85 11.40
C VAL A 48 -6.92 5.60 11.21
N ILE A 49 -8.04 4.88 11.31
CA ILE A 49 -9.35 5.50 11.32
C ILE A 49 -9.72 5.86 12.75
N GLU A 50 -10.02 7.14 12.97
CA GLU A 50 -10.56 7.67 14.21
C GLU A 50 -11.75 8.58 13.88
N ASP A 51 -12.90 8.32 14.48
CA ASP A 51 -14.15 9.06 14.25
C ASP A 51 -14.53 9.21 12.75
N GLY A 52 -14.21 8.17 11.95
CA GLY A 52 -14.46 8.16 10.50
C GLY A 52 -13.42 8.88 9.65
N GLU A 53 -12.52 9.63 10.25
CA GLU A 53 -11.41 10.31 9.58
C GLU A 53 -10.14 9.43 9.54
N LEU A 54 -9.34 9.60 8.50
CA LEU A 54 -8.04 8.95 8.39
C LEU A 54 -6.96 9.88 8.95
N ILE A 55 -6.40 9.49 10.09
CA ILE A 55 -5.47 10.31 10.87
C ILE A 55 -4.17 9.55 11.11
N ALA A 56 -3.05 10.24 10.99
CA ALA A 56 -1.74 9.74 11.39
C ALA A 56 -1.17 10.60 12.52
N ARG A 57 -0.64 9.96 13.56
CA ARG A 57 0.12 10.60 14.63
C ARG A 57 1.53 10.05 14.65
N VAL A 58 2.49 10.92 14.50
CA VAL A 58 3.91 10.57 14.43
C VAL A 58 4.68 11.37 15.47
N THR A 59 5.41 10.69 16.35
CA THR A 59 6.23 11.40 17.34
C THR A 59 7.46 12.01 16.68
N THR A 60 7.97 13.11 17.24
CA THR A 60 9.25 13.69 16.80
C THR A 60 10.38 12.67 16.85
N LYS A 61 10.34 11.74 17.81
CA LYS A 61 11.32 10.66 17.95
C LYS A 61 11.26 9.72 16.74
N ASP A 62 10.07 9.31 16.32
CA ASP A 62 9.90 8.45 15.15
C ASP A 62 10.38 9.12 13.86
N VAL A 63 10.00 10.40 13.66
CA VAL A 63 10.48 11.17 12.50
C VAL A 63 12.02 11.24 12.47
N LYS A 64 12.66 11.52 13.60
CA LYS A 64 14.11 11.56 13.71
C LYS A 64 14.75 10.20 13.42
N ASN A 65 14.16 9.12 13.93
CA ASN A 65 14.66 7.77 13.72
C ASN A 65 14.58 7.36 12.25
N TYR A 66 13.39 7.48 11.62
CA TYR A 66 13.23 7.11 10.21
C TYR A 66 14.06 7.97 9.24
N LEU A 67 14.23 9.25 9.55
CA LEU A 67 14.93 10.16 8.66
C LEU A 67 16.41 10.33 9.03
N HIS A 68 16.88 9.65 10.08
CA HIS A 68 18.25 9.75 10.60
C HIS A 68 18.69 11.20 10.84
N ILE A 69 17.79 12.03 11.41
CA ILE A 69 18.03 13.44 11.68
C ILE A 69 18.48 13.61 13.13
N SER A 70 19.66 14.19 13.30
CA SER A 70 20.16 14.70 14.57
C SER A 70 19.96 16.21 14.67
N GLY A 71 19.64 16.72 15.85
CA GLY A 71 19.55 18.16 16.12
C GLY A 71 18.14 18.72 16.33
N ASN A 72 18.04 20.05 16.53
CA ASN A 72 16.82 20.74 16.99
C ASN A 72 15.99 21.38 15.86
N SER A 73 16.43 21.29 14.61
CA SER A 73 15.73 21.92 13.46
C SER A 73 14.47 21.17 12.98
N ILE A 74 14.05 20.10 13.67
CA ILE A 74 12.94 19.26 13.23
C ILE A 74 11.62 20.05 13.15
N TYR A 75 11.36 20.94 14.10
CA TYR A 75 10.14 21.76 14.12
C TYR A 75 9.99 22.61 12.85
N THR A 76 11.06 23.31 12.46
CA THR A 76 11.06 24.14 11.23
C THR A 76 10.83 23.29 9.99
N ARG A 77 11.50 22.13 9.88
CA ARG A 77 11.32 21.22 8.77
C ARG A 77 9.91 20.65 8.69
N LEU A 78 9.30 20.26 9.82
CA LEU A 78 7.91 19.81 9.87
C LEU A 78 6.94 20.92 9.46
N ARG A 79 7.19 22.17 9.93
CA ARG A 79 6.36 23.32 9.57
C ARG A 79 6.43 23.62 8.07
N ASP A 80 7.59 23.58 7.47
CA ASP A 80 7.76 23.86 6.04
C ASP A 80 7.17 22.71 5.19
N ALA A 81 7.45 21.46 5.53
CA ALA A 81 6.83 20.30 4.88
C ALA A 81 5.29 20.32 5.01
N SER A 82 4.75 20.78 6.14
CA SER A 82 3.29 20.92 6.31
C SER A 82 2.68 21.88 5.31
N LYS A 83 3.34 23.01 5.02
CA LYS A 83 2.87 23.97 4.01
C LYS A 83 2.88 23.38 2.61
N GLU A 84 3.97 22.64 2.27
CA GLU A 84 4.09 21.94 0.99
C GLU A 84 2.99 20.87 0.87
N THR A 85 2.82 20.02 1.87
CA THR A 85 1.83 18.93 1.86
C THR A 85 0.38 19.44 1.80
N LEU A 86 0.05 20.53 2.49
CA LEU A 86 -1.28 21.15 2.43
C LEU A 86 -1.59 21.74 1.05
N GLY A 87 -0.56 22.20 0.33
CA GLY A 87 -0.67 22.67 -1.06
C GLY A 87 -0.58 21.53 -2.10
N HIS A 88 -0.31 20.31 -1.68
CA HIS A 88 -0.10 19.19 -2.58
C HIS A 88 -1.42 18.68 -3.15
N VAL A 89 -1.62 18.91 -4.45
CA VAL A 89 -2.77 18.43 -5.21
C VAL A 89 -2.38 17.20 -6.02
N VAL A 90 -3.17 16.15 -5.90
CA VAL A 90 -3.11 14.96 -6.76
C VAL A 90 -4.11 15.16 -7.89
N SER A 91 -3.66 14.95 -9.14
CA SER A 91 -4.51 14.86 -10.31
C SER A 91 -4.52 13.42 -10.81
N ILE A 92 -5.70 12.88 -10.99
CA ILE A 92 -5.95 11.55 -11.57
C ILE A 92 -6.81 11.78 -12.82
N GLU A 93 -6.34 11.29 -13.95
CA GLU A 93 -7.01 11.41 -15.24
C GLU A 93 -7.44 10.02 -15.73
N ASP A 94 -8.61 9.93 -16.36
CA ASP A 94 -9.06 8.70 -17.01
C ASP A 94 -8.41 8.60 -18.39
N GLU A 95 -7.65 7.55 -18.66
CA GLU A 95 -7.08 7.30 -19.99
C GLU A 95 -8.19 7.24 -21.06
N GLY A 96 -8.12 8.12 -22.05
CA GLY A 96 -9.02 8.15 -23.20
C GLY A 96 -10.38 8.82 -22.96
N LYS A 97 -10.58 9.49 -21.83
CA LYS A 97 -11.76 10.30 -21.53
C LYS A 97 -11.34 11.69 -21.06
N GLU A 98 -12.16 12.70 -21.35
CA GLU A 98 -11.96 14.06 -20.85
C GLU A 98 -12.43 14.22 -19.37
N ASN A 99 -12.05 13.25 -18.51
CA ASN A 99 -12.40 13.23 -17.11
C ASN A 99 -11.16 13.33 -16.22
N PHE A 100 -11.22 14.16 -15.20
CA PHE A 100 -10.18 14.25 -14.18
C PHE A 100 -10.77 14.41 -12.78
N ILE A 101 -10.03 13.97 -11.79
CA ILE A 101 -10.31 14.21 -10.37
C ILE A 101 -9.09 14.87 -9.75
N MET A 102 -9.28 16.01 -9.10
CA MET A 102 -8.24 16.72 -8.36
C MET A 102 -8.61 16.84 -6.89
N PHE A 103 -7.67 16.53 -6.01
CA PHE A 103 -7.87 16.67 -4.57
C PHE A 103 -6.56 16.91 -3.83
N ASN A 104 -6.66 17.53 -2.64
CA ASN A 104 -5.50 17.67 -1.76
C ASN A 104 -5.25 16.36 -1.00
N VAL A 105 -3.97 16.07 -0.76
CA VAL A 105 -3.55 14.87 -0.01
C VAL A 105 -4.02 14.93 1.44
N VAL A 106 -3.88 16.09 2.06
CA VAL A 106 -4.23 16.31 3.47
C VAL A 106 -5.09 17.58 3.62
N ASN A 107 -5.93 17.58 4.64
CA ASN A 107 -6.75 18.75 4.99
C ASN A 107 -6.22 19.51 6.23
N LYS A 108 -5.41 18.84 7.06
CA LYS A 108 -4.82 19.45 8.27
C LYS A 108 -3.49 18.81 8.62
N CYS A 109 -2.52 19.65 8.99
CA CYS A 109 -1.29 19.28 9.70
C CYS A 109 -1.22 20.05 11.01
N GLU A 110 -0.90 19.38 12.10
CA GLU A 110 -0.77 19.97 13.44
C GLU A 110 0.47 19.42 14.13
N TYR A 111 1.19 20.29 14.83
CA TYR A 111 2.29 19.87 15.70
C TYR A 111 2.03 20.39 17.11
N ARG A 112 1.89 19.47 18.07
CA ARG A 112 1.66 19.77 19.47
C ARG A 112 2.38 18.74 20.35
N ASP A 113 3.05 19.21 21.39
CA ASP A 113 3.68 18.38 22.44
C ASP A 113 4.55 17.23 21.91
N GLY A 114 5.33 17.53 20.86
CA GLY A 114 6.22 16.54 20.27
C GLY A 114 5.55 15.54 19.31
N VAL A 115 4.25 15.70 19.04
CA VAL A 115 3.48 14.86 18.12
C VAL A 115 3.08 15.64 16.89
N PHE A 116 3.40 15.12 15.72
CA PHE A 116 2.96 15.60 14.42
C PHE A 116 1.72 14.80 13.99
N THR A 117 0.60 15.50 13.82
CA THR A 117 -0.68 14.93 13.42
C THR A 117 -1.02 15.36 12.00
N THR A 118 -1.32 14.39 11.14
CA THR A 118 -1.76 14.61 9.76
C THR A 118 -3.17 14.06 9.59
N ARG A 119 -4.09 14.83 9.04
CA ARG A 119 -5.43 14.38 8.65
C ARG A 119 -5.50 14.31 7.13
N PHE A 120 -5.76 13.13 6.61
CA PHE A 120 -5.94 12.91 5.18
C PHE A 120 -7.32 13.35 4.72
N THR A 121 -7.42 13.75 3.45
CA THR A 121 -8.72 14.04 2.84
C THR A 121 -9.53 12.74 2.65
N LYS A 122 -10.85 12.86 2.48
CA LYS A 122 -11.73 11.71 2.20
C LYS A 122 -11.35 11.06 0.87
N GLU A 123 -10.97 11.86 -0.10
CA GLU A 123 -10.54 11.47 -1.44
C GLU A 123 -9.24 10.65 -1.41
N MET A 124 -8.35 10.97 -0.47
CA MET A 124 -7.08 10.23 -0.30
C MET A 124 -7.28 8.83 0.30
N LYS A 125 -8.33 8.62 1.12
CA LYS A 125 -8.58 7.36 1.83
C LYS A 125 -8.59 6.12 0.91
N PRO A 126 -9.31 6.09 -0.23
CA PRO A 126 -9.33 4.91 -1.11
C PRO A 126 -7.97 4.61 -1.78
N HIS A 127 -7.00 5.52 -1.72
CA HIS A 127 -5.68 5.37 -2.32
C HIS A 127 -4.59 4.90 -1.35
N ILE A 128 -4.85 4.92 -0.03
CA ILE A 128 -3.85 4.55 0.98
C ILE A 128 -4.38 3.65 2.11
N TYR A 129 -5.68 3.41 2.19
CA TYR A 129 -6.29 2.65 3.27
C TYR A 129 -7.22 1.56 2.76
N ASN A 130 -7.09 0.34 3.31
CA ASN A 130 -7.91 -0.83 2.99
C ASN A 130 -7.95 -1.15 1.47
N LEU A 131 -6.79 -1.09 0.85
CA LEU A 131 -6.61 -1.32 -0.59
C LEU A 131 -6.81 -2.80 -0.92
N LYS A 132 -7.65 -3.11 -1.92
CA LYS A 132 -7.98 -4.49 -2.32
C LYS A 132 -7.32 -4.91 -3.64
N LYS A 133 -7.09 -3.97 -4.57
CA LYS A 133 -6.51 -4.22 -5.90
C LYS A 133 -5.74 -3.01 -6.40
N ASP A 134 -4.89 -3.24 -7.40
CA ASP A 134 -4.13 -2.19 -8.09
C ASP A 134 -3.35 -1.27 -7.15
N TYR A 135 -2.67 -1.86 -6.17
CA TYR A 135 -1.86 -1.16 -5.19
C TYR A 135 -0.48 -1.80 -5.02
N THR A 136 0.44 -1.03 -4.49
CA THR A 136 1.81 -1.46 -4.20
C THR A 136 2.10 -1.25 -2.73
N ARG A 137 2.64 -2.29 -2.09
CA ARG A 137 3.18 -2.24 -0.74
C ARG A 137 4.69 -2.07 -0.79
N MET A 138 5.20 -1.17 0.01
CA MET A 138 6.63 -0.83 0.08
C MET A 138 7.03 -0.72 1.55
N SER A 139 8.23 -1.17 1.88
CA SER A 139 8.77 -0.98 3.22
C SER A 139 9.01 0.50 3.50
N LEU A 140 8.61 0.97 4.69
CA LEU A 140 8.90 2.34 5.13
C LEU A 140 10.40 2.57 5.26
N ASP A 141 11.16 1.57 5.75
CA ASP A 141 12.62 1.67 5.88
C ASP A 141 13.30 1.88 4.53
N VAL A 142 12.88 1.15 3.50
CA VAL A 142 13.36 1.36 2.12
C VAL A 142 13.09 2.78 1.66
N LEU A 143 11.85 3.25 1.77
CA LEU A 143 11.45 4.60 1.32
C LEU A 143 12.16 5.71 2.09
N CYS A 144 12.47 5.49 3.37
CA CYS A 144 13.19 6.43 4.21
C CYS A 144 14.71 6.38 4.02
N SER A 145 15.28 5.26 3.53
CA SER A 145 16.73 5.10 3.32
C SER A 145 17.28 5.96 2.18
N PHE A 146 16.49 6.21 1.15
CA PHE A 146 16.96 6.92 -0.05
C PHE A 146 17.36 8.37 0.24
N LYS A 147 18.45 8.81 -0.40
CA LYS A 147 19.01 10.16 -0.29
C LYS A 147 18.56 11.07 -1.43
N SER A 148 18.04 10.48 -2.51
CA SER A 148 17.58 11.18 -3.69
C SER A 148 16.06 11.03 -3.87
N LEU A 149 15.36 12.13 -4.20
CA LEU A 149 13.95 12.09 -4.59
C LEU A 149 13.77 11.26 -5.86
N PHE A 150 14.70 11.37 -6.80
CA PHE A 150 14.65 10.63 -8.06
C PHE A 150 14.74 9.12 -7.84
N THR A 151 15.63 8.69 -6.93
CA THR A 151 15.74 7.29 -6.53
C THR A 151 14.43 6.79 -5.93
N THR A 152 13.84 7.55 -5.01
CA THR A 152 12.54 7.21 -4.40
C THR A 152 11.47 7.05 -5.47
N ARG A 153 11.36 7.97 -6.41
CA ARG A 153 10.35 7.94 -7.47
C ARG A 153 10.55 6.77 -8.45
N ILE A 154 11.79 6.55 -8.89
CA ILE A 154 12.12 5.39 -9.76
C ILE A 154 11.79 4.09 -9.02
N TYR A 155 12.21 3.94 -7.77
CA TYR A 155 11.88 2.76 -6.97
C TYR A 155 10.37 2.53 -6.88
N GLU A 156 9.59 3.55 -6.55
CA GLU A 156 8.14 3.46 -6.45
C GLU A 156 7.49 2.97 -7.75
N ILE A 157 7.90 3.54 -8.90
CA ILE A 157 7.37 3.15 -10.22
C ILE A 157 7.77 1.70 -10.56
N LEU A 158 9.04 1.34 -10.37
CA LEU A 158 9.51 0.00 -10.69
C LEU A 158 8.92 -1.05 -9.76
N ARG A 159 8.67 -0.69 -8.50
CA ARG A 159 8.09 -1.58 -7.49
C ARG A 159 6.64 -1.99 -7.83
N THR A 160 5.90 -1.18 -8.59
CA THR A 160 4.56 -1.55 -9.06
C THR A 160 4.57 -2.81 -9.94
N GLN A 161 5.70 -3.14 -10.55
CA GLN A 161 5.88 -4.29 -11.44
C GLN A 161 6.50 -5.51 -10.73
N TYR A 162 6.77 -5.41 -9.44
CA TYR A 162 7.47 -6.44 -8.66
C TYR A 162 6.78 -7.81 -8.70
N TYR A 163 5.45 -7.86 -8.66
CA TYR A 163 4.67 -9.10 -8.73
C TYR A 163 4.94 -9.97 -9.97
N ARG A 164 5.57 -9.40 -10.98
CA ARG A 164 5.88 -10.12 -12.23
C ARG A 164 7.01 -11.10 -12.06
N PHE A 165 7.92 -10.90 -11.10
CA PHE A 165 9.01 -11.81 -10.83
C PHE A 165 8.55 -13.23 -10.49
N GLU A 166 7.39 -13.37 -9.82
CA GLU A 166 6.81 -14.65 -9.48
C GLU A 166 6.13 -15.30 -10.69
N LYS A 167 5.48 -14.50 -11.51
CA LYS A 167 4.72 -15.00 -12.66
C LYS A 167 5.59 -15.41 -13.84
N GLU A 168 6.73 -14.75 -14.04
CA GLU A 168 7.54 -14.89 -15.24
C GLU A 168 8.71 -15.87 -15.06
N ALA A 169 8.93 -16.39 -13.87
CA ALA A 169 10.07 -17.27 -13.52
C ALA A 169 11.43 -16.74 -14.05
N SER A 170 11.55 -15.41 -14.15
CA SER A 170 12.68 -14.70 -14.73
C SER A 170 13.38 -13.86 -13.67
N ASP A 171 14.71 -13.83 -13.70
CA ASP A 171 15.50 -12.97 -12.83
C ASP A 171 15.52 -11.51 -13.29
N GLU A 172 14.97 -11.22 -14.46
CA GLU A 172 14.87 -9.88 -15.04
C GLU A 172 13.49 -9.65 -15.66
N ILE A 173 12.91 -8.48 -15.40
CA ILE A 173 11.69 -8.02 -16.04
C ILE A 173 11.90 -6.70 -16.76
N ILE A 174 11.24 -6.54 -17.92
CA ILE A 174 11.30 -5.30 -18.71
C ILE A 174 10.09 -4.44 -18.38
N VAL A 175 10.33 -3.15 -18.09
CA VAL A 175 9.29 -2.18 -17.73
C VAL A 175 9.44 -0.91 -18.57
N PRO A 176 8.42 -0.45 -19.28
CA PRO A 176 7.14 -1.11 -19.57
C PRO A 176 7.35 -2.41 -20.38
N ARG A 177 6.48 -3.38 -20.17
CA ARG A 177 6.55 -4.65 -20.89
C ARG A 177 6.18 -4.47 -22.36
N PRO A 178 6.97 -4.97 -23.35
CA PRO A 178 6.53 -5.07 -24.72
C PRO A 178 5.20 -5.86 -24.82
N PRO A 179 4.26 -5.50 -25.70
CA PRO A 179 4.39 -4.49 -26.75
C PRO A 179 4.11 -3.04 -26.32
N LYS A 180 3.85 -2.75 -25.02
CA LYS A 180 3.66 -1.36 -24.56
C LYS A 180 4.84 -0.48 -24.96
N ALA A 181 4.55 0.75 -25.32
CA ALA A 181 5.56 1.75 -25.64
C ALA A 181 6.56 1.92 -24.46
N PRO A 182 7.82 2.28 -24.74
CA PRO A 182 8.76 2.69 -23.68
C PRO A 182 8.20 3.93 -22.98
N TYR A 183 8.65 4.17 -21.74
CA TYR A 183 8.37 5.46 -21.10
C TYR A 183 8.90 6.58 -22.00
N SER A 184 8.06 7.57 -22.33
CA SER A 184 8.51 8.80 -22.97
C SER A 184 9.52 9.50 -22.06
N LEU A 185 10.63 9.96 -22.62
CA LEU A 185 11.67 10.66 -21.84
C LEU A 185 11.11 11.94 -21.21
N SER A 186 10.29 12.67 -21.94
CA SER A 186 9.68 13.92 -21.47
C SER A 186 8.67 13.67 -20.37
N GLU A 187 7.78 12.69 -20.55
CA GLU A 187 6.83 12.30 -19.52
C GLU A 187 7.54 11.81 -18.23
N LEU A 188 8.59 10.98 -18.38
CA LEU A 188 9.35 10.46 -17.26
C LEU A 188 10.00 11.57 -16.44
N LYS A 189 10.48 12.65 -17.07
CA LYS A 189 11.04 13.81 -16.37
C LYS A 189 10.01 14.48 -15.44
N PHE A 190 8.75 14.61 -15.89
CA PHE A 190 7.68 15.13 -15.03
C PHE A 190 7.29 14.14 -13.94
N THR A 191 7.13 12.87 -14.29
CA THR A 191 6.75 11.81 -13.33
C THR A 191 7.78 11.65 -12.22
N LEU A 192 9.08 11.79 -12.53
CA LEU A 192 10.16 11.75 -11.54
C LEU A 192 10.35 13.06 -10.79
N ASN A 193 9.58 14.09 -11.11
CA ASN A 193 9.74 15.43 -10.55
C ASN A 193 11.15 16.03 -10.80
N VAL A 194 11.73 15.70 -11.94
CA VAL A 194 12.99 16.29 -12.42
C VAL A 194 12.73 17.69 -12.98
N VAL A 195 11.55 17.88 -13.51
CA VAL A 195 11.02 19.12 -14.05
C VAL A 195 9.71 19.43 -13.33
N ASP A 196 9.52 20.67 -12.92
CA ASP A 196 8.31 21.08 -12.22
C ASP A 196 7.15 21.24 -13.21
N ALA A 197 6.12 20.41 -13.05
CA ALA A 197 4.90 20.49 -13.84
C ALA A 197 4.11 21.80 -13.60
N ASN A 198 4.38 22.52 -12.53
CA ASN A 198 3.77 23.81 -12.18
C ASN A 198 4.68 25.02 -12.47
N ALA A 199 5.80 24.86 -13.20
CA ALA A 199 6.75 25.91 -13.49
C ALA A 199 6.11 27.15 -14.14
N SER A 200 5.04 26.98 -14.94
CA SER A 200 4.22 28.06 -15.49
C SER A 200 2.81 27.57 -15.78
N LYS A 201 1.86 28.49 -15.96
CA LYS A 201 0.48 28.15 -16.39
C LYS A 201 0.46 27.39 -17.72
N THR A 202 1.34 27.75 -18.65
CA THR A 202 1.47 27.10 -19.97
C THR A 202 1.98 25.66 -19.79
N VAL A 203 3.05 25.47 -19.03
CA VAL A 203 3.62 24.14 -18.75
C VAL A 203 2.58 23.25 -18.09
N LYS A 204 1.90 23.75 -17.06
CA LYS A 204 0.85 23.01 -16.38
C LYS A 204 -0.23 22.53 -17.34
N ARG A 205 -0.74 23.42 -18.19
CA ARG A 205 -1.75 23.07 -19.20
C ARG A 205 -1.25 22.02 -20.21
N LEU A 206 -0.01 22.15 -20.69
CA LEU A 206 0.57 21.19 -21.64
C LEU A 206 0.76 19.81 -20.99
N VAL A 207 1.21 19.77 -19.75
CA VAL A 207 1.34 18.52 -18.97
C VAL A 207 -0.03 17.86 -18.75
N GLU A 208 -1.05 18.63 -18.40
CA GLU A 208 -2.44 18.17 -18.27
C GLU A 208 -3.00 17.63 -19.59
N GLN A 209 -2.57 18.16 -20.73
CA GLN A 209 -2.94 17.68 -22.06
C GLN A 209 -2.09 16.50 -22.57
N GLY A 210 -1.16 15.98 -21.76
CA GLY A 210 -0.24 14.92 -22.19
C GLY A 210 0.81 15.35 -23.22
N ARG A 211 0.95 16.66 -23.48
CA ARG A 211 1.88 17.26 -24.46
C ARG A 211 3.25 17.52 -23.82
N PHE A 212 3.87 16.45 -23.35
CA PHE A 212 5.10 16.54 -22.53
C PHE A 212 6.30 17.11 -23.27
N ASP A 213 6.46 16.80 -24.54
CA ASP A 213 7.59 17.32 -25.35
C ASP A 213 7.49 18.85 -25.46
N GLU A 214 6.33 19.37 -25.77
CA GLU A 214 6.08 20.81 -25.84
C GLU A 214 6.21 21.48 -24.46
N ALA A 215 5.77 20.81 -23.41
CA ALA A 215 5.94 21.31 -22.05
C ALA A 215 7.44 21.44 -21.66
N ILE A 216 8.29 20.51 -22.09
CA ILE A 216 9.75 20.60 -21.89
C ILE A 216 10.36 21.76 -22.67
N GLU A 217 9.90 22.00 -23.90
CA GLU A 217 10.41 23.12 -24.73
C GLU A 217 10.07 24.49 -24.12
N GLU A 218 8.95 24.61 -23.41
CA GLU A 218 8.57 25.83 -22.66
C GLU A 218 9.42 26.07 -21.41
N ILE A 219 10.06 25.03 -20.87
CA ILE A 219 10.89 25.14 -19.67
C ILE A 219 12.35 25.37 -20.09
N LYS A 220 12.80 26.60 -19.96
CA LYS A 220 14.19 27.01 -20.25
C LYS A 220 15.19 26.56 -19.17
N ASP A 221 14.96 25.42 -18.54
CA ASP A 221 15.91 24.87 -17.56
C ASP A 221 16.89 23.91 -18.26
N ALA A 222 18.03 24.44 -18.63
CA ALA A 222 19.11 23.74 -19.32
C ALA A 222 19.71 22.56 -18.55
N SER A 223 19.40 22.37 -17.26
CA SER A 223 20.06 21.34 -16.44
C SER A 223 19.66 19.91 -16.77
N PHE A 224 18.46 19.70 -17.29
CA PHE A 224 17.94 18.36 -17.61
C PHE A 224 17.40 18.22 -19.06
N GLU A 225 17.54 19.23 -19.88
CA GLU A 225 17.20 19.18 -21.30
C GLU A 225 18.02 18.11 -22.04
N ASP A 226 19.34 18.06 -21.75
CA ASP A 226 20.27 17.11 -22.35
C ASP A 226 20.15 15.73 -21.70
N TRP A 227 20.01 14.69 -22.55
CA TRP A 227 20.06 13.27 -22.17
C TRP A 227 21.27 12.93 -21.28
N ARG A 228 22.45 13.48 -21.56
CA ARG A 228 23.66 13.23 -20.79
C ARG A 228 23.51 13.66 -19.33
N ASN A 229 22.93 14.84 -19.11
CA ASN A 229 22.71 15.37 -17.77
C ASN A 229 21.63 14.58 -17.03
N PHE A 230 20.50 14.28 -17.67
CA PHE A 230 19.45 13.44 -17.09
C PHE A 230 19.98 12.05 -16.74
N ARG A 231 20.71 11.41 -17.66
CA ARG A 231 21.32 10.13 -17.39
C ARG A 231 22.23 10.18 -16.16
N ARG A 232 23.22 11.11 -16.15
CA ARG A 232 24.24 11.21 -15.10
C ARG A 232 23.68 11.59 -13.75
N LYS A 233 22.75 12.56 -13.69
CA LYS A 233 22.25 13.15 -12.44
C LYS A 233 21.03 12.44 -11.86
N VAL A 234 20.30 11.70 -12.67
CA VAL A 234 19.04 11.03 -12.28
C VAL A 234 19.21 9.52 -12.35
N LEU A 235 19.41 8.97 -13.55
CA LEU A 235 19.39 7.51 -13.74
C LEU A 235 20.58 6.81 -13.08
N GLU A 236 21.81 7.31 -13.30
CA GLU A 236 23.00 6.69 -12.72
C GLU A 236 23.05 6.84 -11.20
N VAL A 237 22.57 7.97 -10.67
CA VAL A 237 22.47 8.17 -9.22
C VAL A 237 21.49 7.18 -8.62
N ALA A 238 20.29 7.05 -9.20
CA ALA A 238 19.26 6.13 -8.71
C ALA A 238 19.70 4.65 -8.87
N LYS A 239 20.32 4.31 -10.02
CA LYS A 239 20.86 2.97 -10.27
C LYS A 239 21.85 2.57 -9.19
N LYS A 240 22.85 3.42 -8.95
CA LYS A 240 23.89 3.20 -7.93
C LYS A 240 23.28 3.07 -6.53
N GLU A 241 22.38 3.98 -6.16
CA GLU A 241 21.76 3.99 -4.83
C GLU A 241 20.91 2.74 -4.58
N LEU A 242 20.16 2.26 -5.57
CA LEU A 242 19.39 1.02 -5.46
C LEU A 242 20.28 -0.22 -5.45
N GLU A 243 21.33 -0.27 -6.27
CA GLU A 243 22.25 -1.41 -6.34
C GLU A 243 23.07 -1.59 -5.06
N GLU A 244 23.55 -0.48 -4.47
CA GLU A 244 24.33 -0.46 -3.22
C GLU A 244 23.44 -0.58 -1.96
N SER A 245 22.12 -0.46 -2.09
CA SER A 245 21.20 -0.48 -0.96
C SER A 245 21.07 -1.89 -0.37
N ASN A 246 21.25 -1.98 0.94
CA ASN A 246 20.91 -3.19 1.70
C ASN A 246 19.43 -3.24 2.13
N TYR A 247 18.67 -2.21 1.81
CA TYR A 247 17.21 -2.12 2.07
C TYR A 247 16.38 -2.43 0.84
N SER A 248 16.79 -1.96 -0.36
CA SER A 248 16.01 -2.14 -1.58
C SER A 248 16.10 -3.58 -2.09
N GLU A 249 14.95 -4.22 -2.26
CA GLU A 249 14.81 -5.57 -2.81
C GLU A 249 14.97 -5.62 -4.34
N ILE A 250 14.91 -4.46 -5.01
CA ILE A 250 15.08 -4.35 -6.45
C ILE A 250 16.26 -3.47 -6.80
N ARG A 251 16.90 -3.80 -7.92
CA ARG A 251 17.85 -2.96 -8.65
C ARG A 251 17.43 -2.88 -10.10
N PHE A 252 17.97 -1.94 -10.86
CA PHE A 252 17.62 -1.81 -12.27
C PHE A 252 18.82 -1.47 -13.15
N ASP A 253 18.64 -1.77 -14.41
CA ASP A 253 19.37 -1.23 -15.55
C ASP A 253 18.39 -0.59 -16.51
N TYR A 254 18.85 0.07 -17.59
CA TYR A 254 17.95 0.72 -18.54
C TYR A 254 18.50 0.73 -19.96
N GLU A 255 17.58 0.74 -20.92
CA GLU A 255 17.85 0.85 -22.34
C GLU A 255 17.24 2.13 -22.90
N PRO A 256 18.06 3.07 -23.43
CA PRO A 256 17.54 4.25 -24.12
C PRO A 256 16.98 3.87 -25.49
N VAL A 257 15.78 4.32 -25.78
CA VAL A 257 15.13 4.18 -27.08
C VAL A 257 15.36 5.46 -27.89
N LYS A 258 15.85 5.30 -29.13
CA LYS A 258 16.20 6.41 -30.01
C LYS A 258 15.23 6.49 -31.20
N SER A 259 14.95 7.70 -31.67
CA SER A 259 14.26 7.95 -32.93
C SER A 259 15.23 7.98 -34.11
N GLY A 260 15.08 7.07 -35.07
CA GLY A 260 15.89 7.02 -36.30
C GLY A 260 17.37 6.60 -36.10
N LYS A 261 18.14 6.57 -37.21
CA LYS A 261 19.58 6.24 -37.18
C LYS A 261 20.36 7.38 -36.53
N GLY A 262 21.00 7.11 -35.34
CA GLY A 262 21.78 8.11 -34.60
C GLY A 262 20.96 9.16 -33.89
N GLY A 263 19.66 8.98 -33.79
CA GLY A 263 18.70 9.97 -33.32
C GLY A 263 18.74 10.25 -31.81
N LYS A 264 17.99 11.29 -31.44
CA LYS A 264 17.76 11.74 -30.07
C LYS A 264 17.10 10.60 -29.25
N VAL A 265 17.48 10.45 -28.00
CA VAL A 265 16.79 9.55 -27.07
C VAL A 265 15.39 10.10 -26.79
N THR A 266 14.37 9.32 -27.08
CA THR A 266 12.97 9.69 -26.92
C THR A 266 12.27 8.89 -25.84
N GLY A 267 12.85 7.78 -25.42
CA GLY A 267 12.24 6.94 -24.41
C GLY A 267 13.23 6.05 -23.66
N ILE A 268 12.72 5.35 -22.64
CA ILE A 268 13.50 4.48 -21.78
C ILE A 268 12.69 3.21 -21.49
N ARG A 269 13.37 2.05 -21.50
CA ARG A 269 12.91 0.80 -20.90
C ARG A 269 13.82 0.46 -19.73
N PHE A 270 13.22 0.11 -18.61
CA PHE A 270 13.96 -0.36 -17.45
C PHE A 270 14.06 -1.89 -17.48
N LYS A 271 15.22 -2.40 -17.08
CA LYS A 271 15.46 -3.81 -16.79
C LYS A 271 15.56 -3.96 -15.28
N VAL A 272 14.52 -4.48 -14.68
CA VAL A 272 14.44 -4.59 -13.21
C VAL A 272 14.87 -6.00 -12.81
N ARG A 273 15.73 -6.08 -11.80
CA ARG A 273 16.28 -7.33 -11.26
C ARG A 273 16.14 -7.33 -9.74
N LYS A 274 16.17 -8.53 -9.17
CA LYS A 274 16.29 -8.70 -7.73
C LYS A 274 17.63 -8.15 -7.24
N ASN A 275 17.63 -7.44 -6.11
CA ASN A 275 18.85 -6.95 -5.49
C ASN A 275 19.34 -7.97 -4.47
N LEU A 276 20.42 -8.69 -4.81
CA LEU A 276 21.02 -9.70 -3.93
C LEU A 276 21.76 -9.11 -2.74
N ASN A 277 22.03 -7.79 -2.73
CA ASN A 277 22.62 -7.07 -1.60
C ASN A 277 21.59 -6.72 -0.51
N CYS A 278 20.31 -6.93 -0.77
CA CYS A 278 19.25 -6.68 0.19
C CYS A 278 19.31 -7.70 1.34
N THR A 279 19.66 -7.22 2.52
CA THR A 279 19.74 -8.05 3.74
C THR A 279 18.56 -7.84 4.67
N HIS A 280 17.80 -6.76 4.48
CA HIS A 280 16.72 -6.36 5.38
C HIS A 280 15.37 -7.04 5.10
N HIS A 281 15.22 -7.66 3.93
CA HIS A 281 13.92 -8.13 3.45
C HIS A 281 13.99 -9.46 2.70
N SER A 282 14.65 -10.45 3.29
CA SER A 282 14.56 -11.83 2.79
C SER A 282 13.12 -12.32 2.67
N ASP A 283 12.18 -11.71 3.41
CA ASP A 283 10.78 -12.11 3.48
C ASP A 283 9.86 -11.36 2.49
N LEU A 284 10.27 -10.21 1.95
CA LEU A 284 9.50 -9.53 0.88
C LEU A 284 9.44 -10.36 -0.43
N TRP A 285 10.35 -11.30 -0.60
CA TRP A 285 10.32 -12.24 -1.73
C TRP A 285 9.22 -13.28 -1.60
N ARG A 286 8.76 -13.57 -0.39
CA ARG A 286 7.73 -14.57 -0.07
C ARG A 286 6.30 -14.03 -0.14
N ILE A 287 6.11 -12.72 -0.30
CA ILE A 287 4.84 -12.03 -0.04
C ILE A 287 3.77 -12.22 -1.12
N ARG A 288 3.81 -13.23 -2.01
CA ARG A 288 2.69 -13.43 -2.94
C ARG A 288 2.07 -14.81 -3.01
N GLY A 289 2.76 -15.85 -2.62
CA GLY A 289 2.11 -17.14 -2.37
C GLY A 289 1.29 -17.09 -1.07
N ASP A 290 1.77 -16.28 -0.11
CA ASP A 290 1.27 -16.19 1.26
C ASP A 290 0.60 -14.84 1.61
N GLU A 291 0.41 -13.92 0.67
CA GLU A 291 -0.20 -12.58 0.92
C GLU A 291 -1.63 -12.64 1.50
N MET A 292 -2.29 -13.80 1.44
CA MET A 292 -3.54 -14.05 2.18
C MET A 292 -3.33 -14.61 3.59
N LEU A 293 -2.10 -15.05 3.94
CA LEU A 293 -1.83 -15.73 5.22
C LEU A 293 -1.13 -14.85 6.27
N GLU A 294 -0.52 -13.72 5.92
CA GLU A 294 0.31 -12.93 6.86
C GLU A 294 -0.25 -11.52 7.22
N ILE A 295 -1.51 -11.20 6.92
CA ILE A 295 -2.15 -10.00 7.47
C ILE A 295 -2.90 -10.35 8.78
N ILE A 296 -2.28 -11.17 9.60
CA ILE A 296 -2.73 -11.34 10.98
C ILE A 296 -1.61 -10.84 11.87
N PRO A 297 -1.93 -9.89 12.77
CA PRO A 297 -0.97 -9.49 13.78
C PRO A 297 -0.50 -10.74 14.51
N ASP A 298 0.81 -10.93 14.61
CA ASP A 298 1.44 -11.71 15.66
C ASP A 298 1.05 -11.14 17.03
N VAL A 299 -0.21 -11.31 17.40
CA VAL A 299 -0.71 -10.99 18.75
C VAL A 299 -0.58 -12.21 19.67
N LEU A 300 -0.07 -13.34 19.18
CA LEU A 300 0.02 -14.57 19.99
C LEU A 300 1.30 -15.36 19.73
N GLU A 301 2.49 -14.77 19.99
CA GLU A 301 3.57 -15.57 20.56
C GLU A 301 3.41 -15.64 22.09
N THR A 302 2.26 -16.02 22.57
CA THR A 302 2.14 -16.83 23.76
C THR A 302 2.23 -18.28 23.26
N LYS A 303 3.20 -19.03 23.79
CA LYS A 303 3.42 -20.46 23.59
C LYS A 303 2.11 -21.24 23.34
N GLN A 304 1.66 -21.34 22.09
CA GLN A 304 0.56 -22.21 21.72
C GLN A 304 1.15 -23.48 21.08
N PRO A 305 0.65 -24.65 21.40
CA PRO A 305 1.10 -25.89 20.78
C PRO A 305 0.88 -25.79 19.27
N GLY A 306 1.93 -26.04 18.50
CA GLY A 306 1.89 -25.96 17.03
C GLY A 306 0.76 -26.83 16.47
N ILE A 307 -0.13 -26.24 15.67
CA ILE A 307 -1.16 -26.98 14.93
C ILE A 307 -0.46 -27.81 13.88
N GLN A 308 -0.66 -29.13 13.89
CA GLN A 308 -0.09 -30.04 12.88
C GLN A 308 -0.77 -29.78 11.54
N GLU A 309 0.02 -29.76 10.43
CA GLU A 309 -0.51 -29.57 9.08
C GLU A 309 -1.60 -30.59 8.71
N GLY A 310 -1.46 -31.84 9.15
CA GLY A 310 -2.48 -32.88 8.97
C GLY A 310 -3.84 -32.50 9.56
N LEU A 311 -3.87 -31.83 10.70
CA LEU A 311 -5.10 -31.39 11.36
C LEU A 311 -5.81 -30.29 10.55
N ILE A 312 -5.05 -29.41 9.91
CA ILE A 312 -5.61 -28.36 9.05
C ILE A 312 -6.31 -28.99 7.83
N LEU A 313 -5.71 -29.99 7.22
CA LEU A 313 -6.29 -30.70 6.08
C LEU A 313 -7.55 -31.46 6.47
N GLU A 314 -7.53 -32.15 7.61
CA GLU A 314 -8.68 -32.88 8.11
C GLU A 314 -9.87 -31.94 8.41
N VAL A 315 -9.59 -30.77 9.00
CA VAL A 315 -10.64 -29.77 9.26
C VAL A 315 -11.11 -29.11 7.97
N ALA A 316 -10.24 -28.88 6.99
CA ALA A 316 -10.64 -28.33 5.69
C ALA A 316 -11.66 -29.24 4.98
N ASP A 317 -11.47 -30.55 5.05
CA ASP A 317 -12.38 -31.54 4.43
C ASP A 317 -13.79 -31.49 5.02
N ILE A 318 -13.98 -31.06 6.28
CA ILE A 318 -15.29 -30.91 6.91
C ILE A 318 -16.14 -29.86 6.19
N PHE A 319 -15.52 -28.78 5.70
CA PHE A 319 -16.20 -27.65 5.08
C PHE A 319 -16.52 -27.87 3.59
N GLY A 320 -15.79 -28.78 2.93
CA GLY A 320 -16.01 -29.10 1.50
C GLY A 320 -15.90 -27.86 0.61
N ASN A 321 -17.03 -27.46 -0.03
CA ASN A 321 -17.06 -26.30 -0.95
C ASN A 321 -17.43 -24.97 -0.29
N GLU A 322 -17.55 -24.92 1.04
CA GLU A 322 -17.81 -23.65 1.74
C GLU A 322 -16.62 -22.70 1.60
N PRO A 323 -16.86 -21.39 1.39
CA PRO A 323 -15.79 -20.39 1.23
C PRO A 323 -15.13 -20.07 2.58
N ILE A 324 -14.27 -20.97 3.05
CA ILE A 324 -13.52 -20.83 4.30
C ILE A 324 -12.02 -20.74 4.01
N THR A 325 -11.32 -19.87 4.72
CA THR A 325 -9.86 -19.71 4.56
C THR A 325 -9.10 -20.62 5.53
N ILE A 326 -7.83 -20.93 5.21
CA ILE A 326 -6.94 -21.70 6.11
C ILE A 326 -6.82 -21.01 7.48
N GLN A 327 -6.88 -19.69 7.52
CA GLN A 327 -6.85 -18.93 8.77
C GLN A 327 -8.12 -19.09 9.59
N ASP A 328 -9.27 -19.13 8.94
CA ASP A 328 -10.53 -19.44 9.60
C ASP A 328 -10.47 -20.83 10.20
N ILE A 329 -9.94 -21.81 9.45
CA ILE A 329 -9.73 -23.18 9.92
C ILE A 329 -8.83 -23.19 11.16
N LYS A 330 -7.66 -22.51 11.13
CA LYS A 330 -6.79 -22.41 12.31
C LYS A 330 -7.49 -21.76 13.49
N THR A 331 -8.28 -20.72 13.25
CA THR A 331 -9.05 -20.04 14.30
C THR A 331 -10.08 -21.00 14.95
N LEU A 332 -10.74 -21.83 14.15
CA LEU A 332 -11.69 -22.81 14.65
C LEU A 332 -10.99 -23.98 15.37
N ILE A 333 -9.84 -24.43 14.87
CA ILE A 333 -9.02 -25.46 15.55
C ILE A 333 -8.59 -24.98 16.94
N LEU A 334 -8.15 -23.71 17.06
CA LEU A 334 -7.80 -23.13 18.35
C LEU A 334 -9.00 -22.96 19.29
N ALA A 335 -10.13 -22.49 18.76
CA ALA A 335 -11.36 -22.33 19.54
C ALA A 335 -11.95 -23.67 20.01
N ALA A 336 -11.59 -24.76 19.32
CA ALA A 336 -12.00 -26.13 19.67
C ALA A 336 -10.95 -26.89 20.50
N ASP A 337 -9.89 -26.24 20.97
CA ASP A 337 -8.75 -26.89 21.64
C ASP A 337 -8.19 -28.09 20.84
N GLN A 338 -8.14 -27.96 19.50
CA GLN A 338 -7.72 -28.98 18.54
C GLN A 338 -8.65 -30.22 18.44
N ASP A 339 -9.85 -30.15 18.97
CA ASP A 339 -10.84 -31.23 18.87
C ASP A 339 -11.67 -31.13 17.59
N VAL A 340 -11.34 -31.96 16.60
CA VAL A 340 -12.02 -32.01 15.29
C VAL A 340 -13.51 -32.38 15.41
N GLU A 341 -13.86 -33.24 16.35
CA GLU A 341 -15.25 -33.66 16.54
C GLU A 341 -16.15 -32.50 17.03
N SER A 342 -15.62 -31.64 17.86
CA SER A 342 -16.30 -30.40 18.27
C SER A 342 -16.56 -29.47 17.07
N ILE A 343 -15.59 -29.36 16.15
CA ILE A 343 -15.74 -28.55 14.93
C ILE A 343 -16.81 -29.14 14.02
N LYS A 344 -16.83 -30.48 13.82
CA LYS A 344 -17.89 -31.15 13.04
C LYS A 344 -19.28 -30.91 13.62
N LYS A 345 -19.40 -30.99 14.94
CA LYS A 345 -20.68 -30.72 15.63
C LYS A 345 -21.12 -29.28 15.48
N ALA A 346 -20.21 -28.32 15.69
CA ALA A 346 -20.50 -26.91 15.52
C ALA A 346 -20.91 -26.59 14.08
N PHE A 347 -20.27 -27.19 13.08
CA PHE A 347 -20.63 -27.01 11.67
C PHE A 347 -21.99 -27.65 11.33
N ALA A 348 -22.27 -28.82 11.87
CA ALA A 348 -23.58 -29.45 11.71
C ALA A 348 -24.72 -28.59 12.32
N MET A 349 -24.47 -27.98 13.48
CA MET A 349 -25.39 -27.00 14.08
C MET A 349 -25.56 -25.74 13.23
N ALA A 350 -24.45 -25.22 12.68
CA ALA A 350 -24.52 -24.07 11.80
C ALA A 350 -25.38 -24.30 10.56
N LYS A 351 -25.29 -25.49 9.96
CA LYS A 351 -26.12 -25.88 8.80
C LYS A 351 -27.61 -25.97 9.09
N GLN A 352 -28.01 -26.11 10.35
CA GLN A 352 -29.41 -26.12 10.76
C GLN A 352 -30.00 -24.72 10.98
N GLN A 353 -29.15 -23.68 10.97
CA GLN A 353 -29.60 -22.31 11.13
C GLN A 353 -30.18 -21.77 9.83
N THR A 354 -31.27 -21.04 9.91
CA THR A 354 -31.94 -20.45 8.75
C THR A 354 -31.14 -19.33 8.11
N TYR A 355 -30.33 -18.63 8.91
CA TYR A 355 -29.52 -17.51 8.45
C TYR A 355 -28.27 -17.25 9.35
N ILE A 356 -27.08 -17.27 8.76
CA ILE A 356 -25.83 -16.92 9.44
C ILE A 356 -25.08 -15.92 8.57
N ASN A 357 -24.90 -14.69 9.06
CA ASN A 357 -24.16 -13.62 8.37
C ASN A 357 -22.65 -13.89 8.29
N ASN A 358 -22.09 -14.55 9.29
CA ASN A 358 -20.66 -14.86 9.38
C ASN A 358 -20.51 -16.26 10.01
N LEU A 359 -20.29 -17.25 9.15
CA LEU A 359 -20.18 -18.65 9.56
C LEU A 359 -19.05 -18.88 10.57
N VAL A 360 -17.86 -18.36 10.27
CA VAL A 360 -16.66 -18.55 11.11
C VAL A 360 -16.84 -17.89 12.48
N GLY A 361 -17.32 -16.66 12.52
CA GLY A 361 -17.58 -15.94 13.77
C GLY A 361 -18.66 -16.65 14.63
N TRP A 362 -19.71 -17.18 14.01
CA TRP A 362 -20.74 -17.96 14.68
C TRP A 362 -20.19 -19.27 15.23
N MET A 363 -19.45 -20.03 14.41
CA MET A 363 -18.84 -21.29 14.82
C MET A 363 -17.80 -21.11 15.94
N LYS A 364 -16.96 -20.06 15.84
CA LYS A 364 -16.01 -19.73 16.91
C LYS A 364 -16.72 -19.55 18.23
N LYS A 365 -17.79 -18.77 18.27
CA LYS A 365 -18.60 -18.54 19.47
C LYS A 365 -19.29 -19.82 19.96
N CYS A 366 -19.80 -20.65 19.04
CA CYS A 366 -20.37 -21.96 19.35
C CYS A 366 -19.36 -22.88 20.02
N LEU A 367 -18.09 -22.86 19.59
CA LEU A 367 -17.00 -23.64 20.17
C LEU A 367 -16.56 -23.10 21.53
N GLU A 368 -16.33 -21.81 21.67
CA GLU A 368 -15.91 -21.15 22.90
C GLU A 368 -16.93 -21.30 24.03
N GLU A 369 -18.23 -21.16 23.71
CA GLU A 369 -19.34 -21.28 24.67
C GLU A 369 -19.91 -22.71 24.74
N LYS A 370 -19.34 -23.67 23.99
CA LYS A 370 -19.71 -25.11 23.96
C LYS A 370 -21.18 -25.38 23.69
N TRP A 371 -21.81 -24.60 22.81
CA TRP A 371 -23.25 -24.78 22.46
C TRP A 371 -23.51 -26.18 21.91
N TYR A 372 -22.57 -26.73 21.14
CA TYR A 372 -22.65 -28.07 20.55
C TYR A 372 -22.74 -29.20 21.59
N ALA A 373 -22.37 -28.96 22.85
CA ALA A 373 -22.36 -29.96 23.90
C ALA A 373 -23.74 -30.12 24.57
N ASN A 374 -24.59 -29.08 24.53
CA ASN A 374 -25.84 -29.02 25.26
C ASN A 374 -27.09 -29.15 24.36
N GLU A 375 -26.94 -29.22 23.03
CA GLU A 375 -28.02 -29.17 22.03
C GLU A 375 -28.96 -27.96 22.20
N VAL A 376 -28.58 -26.99 23.03
CA VAL A 376 -29.37 -25.80 23.32
C VAL A 376 -28.87 -24.68 22.45
N LEU A 377 -29.64 -24.40 21.41
CA LEU A 377 -29.46 -23.19 20.61
C LEU A 377 -29.66 -21.98 21.53
N PRO A 378 -28.69 -21.05 21.62
CA PRO A 378 -28.93 -19.82 22.33
C PRO A 378 -30.10 -19.13 21.64
N GLN A 379 -31.12 -18.80 22.42
CA GLN A 379 -32.15 -17.88 21.94
C GLN A 379 -31.44 -16.55 21.73
N PHE A 380 -31.04 -16.26 20.50
CA PHE A 380 -30.63 -14.93 20.16
C PHE A 380 -31.81 -14.00 20.49
N LYS A 381 -31.65 -13.14 21.48
CA LYS A 381 -32.43 -11.91 21.59
C LYS A 381 -31.98 -10.99 20.43
N GLY A 382 -32.18 -11.45 19.22
CA GLY A 382 -32.05 -10.67 18.01
C GLY A 382 -33.40 -10.06 17.71
N ARG A 383 -33.42 -8.92 17.07
CA ARG A 383 -34.54 -8.13 16.61
C ARG A 383 -35.74 -9.05 16.27
N THR A 384 -36.91 -8.69 16.72
CA THR A 384 -38.14 -9.41 16.39
C THR A 384 -38.31 -9.50 14.86
N VAL A 385 -39.04 -10.47 14.37
CA VAL A 385 -39.31 -10.63 12.92
C VAL A 385 -39.89 -9.32 12.35
N GLU A 386 -40.69 -8.57 13.16
CA GLU A 386 -41.22 -7.27 12.82
C GLU A 386 -40.14 -6.17 12.67
N GLU A 387 -39.10 -6.12 13.50
CA GLU A 387 -37.99 -5.19 13.36
C GLU A 387 -37.10 -5.48 12.15
N SER A 388 -36.99 -6.78 11.78
CA SER A 388 -36.25 -7.18 10.58
C SER A 388 -37.04 -6.87 9.31
N GLN A 389 -38.35 -7.04 9.33
CA GLN A 389 -39.27 -6.70 8.23
C GLN A 389 -39.27 -5.18 8.01
N MET A 390 -39.40 -4.39 9.07
CA MET A 390 -39.37 -2.93 9.01
C MET A 390 -38.04 -2.40 8.44
N THR A 391 -36.92 -3.06 8.69
CA THR A 391 -35.62 -2.68 8.10
C THR A 391 -35.56 -3.05 6.61
N LEU A 392 -36.19 -4.15 6.19
CA LEU A 392 -36.27 -4.55 4.80
C LEU A 392 -37.21 -3.62 4.00
N ASP A 393 -38.34 -3.24 4.58
CA ASP A 393 -39.30 -2.31 3.99
C ASP A 393 -38.70 -0.92 3.78
N LEU A 394 -37.94 -0.37 4.75
CA LEU A 394 -37.18 0.87 4.64
C LEU A 394 -36.09 0.81 3.57
N TYR A 395 -35.46 -0.35 3.39
CA TYR A 395 -34.45 -0.52 2.34
C TYR A 395 -35.07 -0.61 0.96
N GLN A 396 -36.25 -1.22 0.85
CA GLN A 396 -37.02 -1.29 -0.39
C GLN A 396 -37.51 0.11 -0.80
N GLU A 397 -38.05 0.88 0.15
CA GLU A 397 -38.47 2.28 -0.06
C GLU A 397 -37.30 3.17 -0.53
N TYR A 398 -36.11 3.01 0.04
CA TYR A 398 -34.88 3.67 -0.42
C TYR A 398 -34.48 3.29 -1.85
N LEU A 399 -34.65 2.04 -2.25
CA LEU A 399 -34.37 1.58 -3.63
C LEU A 399 -35.38 2.17 -4.63
N ASP A 400 -36.67 2.21 -4.27
CA ASP A 400 -37.75 2.75 -5.10
C ASP A 400 -37.61 4.27 -5.27
N GLU A 401 -37.21 5.02 -4.23
CA GLU A 401 -36.88 6.45 -4.33
C GLU A 401 -35.69 6.70 -5.26
N ARG A 402 -34.68 5.85 -5.24
CA ARG A 402 -33.51 5.97 -6.09
C ARG A 402 -33.78 5.66 -7.56
N GLU A 403 -34.66 4.71 -7.84
CA GLU A 403 -35.12 4.40 -9.21
C GLU A 403 -35.99 5.50 -9.78
N SER A 404 -36.83 6.14 -8.98
CA SER A 404 -37.65 7.28 -9.41
C SER A 404 -36.85 8.56 -9.69
N GLN A 405 -35.69 8.75 -9.02
CA GLN A 405 -34.76 9.88 -9.30
C GLN A 405 -33.89 9.66 -10.53
N THR A 406 -33.78 8.43 -11.01
CA THR A 406 -32.99 8.11 -12.24
C THR A 406 -33.83 8.14 -13.51
N GLN A 407 -35.16 8.30 -13.42
CA GLN A 407 -36.10 8.37 -14.55
C GLN A 407 -36.67 9.79 -14.79
N SER A 408 -36.27 10.77 -14.00
CA SER A 408 -36.58 12.20 -14.20
C SER A 408 -35.34 12.95 -14.66
#